data_5c67c5e63746b2853b86707a8f157b0f
#
_entry.id   5c67c5e63746b2853b86707a8f157b0f
#
_cell.length_a   1.000
_cell.length_b   1.000
_cell.length_c   1.000
_cell.angle_alpha   90.00
_cell.angle_beta   90.00
_cell.angle_gamma   90.00
#
_symmetry.space_group_name_H-M   'P 1'
#
loop_
_entity.id
_entity.type
_entity.pdbx_description
1 polymer ?
#
loop_
_entity_poly.entity_id
_entity_poly.type
_entity_poly.pdbx_seq_one_letter_code
_entity_poly.pdbx_strand_id
1 'polypeptide(L)'
;MINTYIIAYCRHQIDINVVVFLHVNLTFKFQNAMTSPELKAGFCQDVVILQNLGVRILVVHGGGPQINAMLEKVGVESRFEGGMRVSSEEVVDVAEMVLCGSVNKEISSTICSAGGRAIGLSGRDDSLLQCVKKIDKDGYELGFVGEVESVNTQLLNDLLDMGICPVVSPIGTGIDDEKDIAYNVNADVAAGRIAGELRAARVLFLTDIAGVLDKEMKLLSTLSCDDVESLIEDETITGGMIPKVSVRVVWCVGLRYHMNV
;
A
#
# COMPACT_ATOMS: atom_id res chain seq x y z
N MET A 1 6.87 22.77 -0.20
CA MET A 1 7.57 21.81 -1.10
C MET A 1 7.43 20.43 -0.47
N ILE A 2 6.66 19.56 -1.07
CA ILE A 2 6.47 18.17 -0.59
C ILE A 2 7.35 17.32 -1.50
N ASN A 3 8.44 16.78 -0.98
CA ASN A 3 9.30 15.86 -1.70
C ASN A 3 8.83 14.44 -1.43
N THR A 4 8.44 13.72 -2.45
CA THR A 4 8.19 12.28 -2.33
C THR A 4 9.48 11.57 -2.66
N TYR A 5 9.89 10.65 -1.82
CA TYR A 5 11.02 9.77 -2.07
C TYR A 5 10.49 8.35 -2.26
N ILE A 6 10.85 7.71 -3.34
CA ILE A 6 10.95 6.27 -3.41
C ILE A 6 12.34 5.98 -2.83
N ILE A 7 12.42 5.55 -1.58
CA ILE A 7 13.69 5.12 -1.01
C ILE A 7 13.79 3.62 -1.22
N ALA A 8 14.61 3.21 -2.17
CA ALA A 8 15.12 1.86 -2.20
C ALA A 8 16.15 1.72 -1.07
N TYR A 9 15.79 1.05 0.00
CA TYR A 9 16.75 0.68 1.04
C TYR A 9 17.35 -0.67 0.70
N CYS A 10 18.44 -0.65 -0.08
CA CYS A 10 19.18 -1.85 -0.44
C CYS A 10 20.23 -2.16 0.64
N ARG A 11 19.87 -2.89 1.68
CA ARG A 11 20.78 -3.73 2.44
C ARG A 11 20.29 -5.17 2.30
N HIS A 12 20.82 -5.92 1.30
CA HIS A 12 20.61 -7.34 1.10
C HIS A 12 19.14 -7.78 0.97
N GLN A 13 18.65 -7.84 -0.27
CA GLN A 13 17.40 -8.49 -0.70
C GLN A 13 16.20 -8.26 0.23
N ILE A 14 15.54 -7.11 0.09
CA ILE A 14 14.35 -6.78 0.87
C ILE A 14 13.26 -6.23 -0.05
N ASP A 15 12.15 -6.95 -0.09
CA ASP A 15 10.90 -6.50 -0.70
C ASP A 15 10.08 -5.69 0.30
N ILE A 16 10.08 -4.39 0.22
CA ILE A 16 9.29 -3.53 1.11
C ILE A 16 8.60 -2.44 0.29
N ASN A 17 7.32 -2.19 0.54
CA ASN A 17 6.52 -1.21 -0.20
C ASN A 17 5.72 -0.26 0.70
N VAL A 18 5.86 1.00 0.47
CA VAL A 18 5.11 2.23 0.83
C VAL A 18 5.11 2.76 2.25
N VAL A 19 5.43 4.03 2.33
CA VAL A 19 5.35 4.86 3.54
C VAL A 19 4.81 6.24 3.25
N VAL A 20 3.86 6.76 4.00
CA VAL A 20 3.29 8.10 3.86
C VAL A 20 3.67 9.02 5.03
N PHE A 21 4.08 10.27 4.74
CA PHE A 21 4.32 11.32 5.75
C PHE A 21 3.27 12.44 5.71
N LEU A 22 2.72 12.85 6.86
CA LEU A 22 1.88 14.04 7.03
C LEU A 22 2.54 15.02 8.02
N HIS A 23 2.71 16.28 7.70
CA HIS A 23 3.33 17.31 8.55
C HIS A 23 4.56 16.84 9.32
N VAL A 24 5.34 15.96 8.69
CA VAL A 24 6.20 14.90 9.13
C VAL A 24 5.42 13.60 9.46
N ASN A 25 4.60 13.09 8.56
CA ASN A 25 3.94 11.78 8.66
C ASN A 25 4.48 10.82 7.61
N LEU A 26 4.73 9.59 8.00
CA LEU A 26 5.23 8.50 7.16
C LEU A 26 4.23 7.37 7.01
N THR A 27 3.92 6.92 5.80
CA THR A 27 3.21 5.66 5.54
C THR A 27 4.15 4.63 4.92
N PHE A 28 4.15 3.41 5.44
CA PHE A 28 4.92 2.27 4.95
C PHE A 28 4.02 1.21 4.36
N LYS A 29 4.31 0.72 3.15
CA LYS A 29 3.71 -0.48 2.58
C LYS A 29 4.70 -1.65 2.61
N PHE A 30 4.22 -2.79 3.06
CA PHE A 30 4.92 -4.07 3.12
C PHE A 30 4.39 -5.03 2.08
N GLN A 31 5.26 -5.65 1.27
CA GLN A 31 4.85 -6.75 0.41
C GLN A 31 5.63 -8.05 0.72
N ASN A 32 6.92 -8.13 0.59
CA ASN A 32 7.66 -9.38 0.73
C ASN A 32 8.64 -9.42 1.92
N ALA A 33 8.92 -8.28 2.57
CA ALA A 33 9.77 -8.25 3.77
C ALA A 33 9.19 -9.02 4.98
N MET A 34 7.91 -9.41 4.88
CA MET A 34 7.26 -10.27 5.89
C MET A 34 7.74 -11.71 5.85
N THR A 35 8.60 -12.09 4.89
CA THR A 35 9.17 -13.43 4.80
C THR A 35 10.43 -13.60 5.64
N SER A 36 11.16 -12.49 5.98
CA SER A 36 12.30 -12.52 6.89
C SER A 36 11.97 -11.88 8.24
N PRO A 37 12.09 -12.65 9.35
CA PRO A 37 11.86 -12.12 10.71
C PRO A 37 12.78 -10.94 11.06
N GLU A 38 14.05 -10.98 10.62
CA GLU A 38 15.04 -9.94 10.91
C GLU A 38 14.69 -8.62 10.24
N LEU A 39 14.25 -8.68 8.98
CA LEU A 39 13.88 -7.50 8.21
C LEU A 39 12.62 -6.85 8.77
N LYS A 40 11.63 -7.67 9.14
CA LYS A 40 10.42 -7.23 9.80
C LYS A 40 10.74 -6.53 11.13
N ALA A 41 11.59 -7.14 11.95
CA ALA A 41 12.00 -6.55 13.23
C ALA A 41 12.73 -5.22 13.03
N GLY A 42 13.67 -5.14 12.07
CA GLY A 42 14.38 -3.91 11.73
C GLY A 42 13.44 -2.79 11.31
N PHE A 43 12.51 -3.08 10.40
CA PHE A 43 11.49 -2.12 10.00
C PHE A 43 10.63 -1.62 11.17
N CYS A 44 10.14 -2.53 12.01
CA CYS A 44 9.33 -2.13 13.16
C CYS A 44 10.12 -1.27 14.14
N GLN A 45 11.43 -1.50 14.29
CA GLN A 45 12.31 -0.62 15.06
C GLN A 45 12.44 0.77 14.44
N ASP A 46 12.59 0.86 13.11
CA ASP A 46 12.62 2.15 12.40
C ASP A 46 11.33 2.94 12.59
N VAL A 47 10.17 2.28 12.53
CA VAL A 47 8.87 2.89 12.85
C VAL A 47 8.87 3.46 14.26
N VAL A 48 9.35 2.70 15.26
CA VAL A 48 9.41 3.15 16.66
C VAL A 48 10.35 4.35 16.83
N ILE A 49 11.52 4.32 16.18
CA ILE A 49 12.46 5.46 16.21
C ILE A 49 11.78 6.71 15.68
N LEU A 50 11.11 6.62 14.54
CA LEU A 50 10.43 7.75 13.93
C LEU A 50 9.24 8.25 14.77
N GLN A 51 8.45 7.34 15.39
CA GLN A 51 7.41 7.73 16.35
C GLN A 51 7.99 8.53 17.53
N ASN A 52 9.10 8.07 18.10
CA ASN A 52 9.77 8.75 19.20
C ASN A 52 10.33 10.13 18.82
N LEU A 53 10.61 10.34 17.54
CA LEU A 53 10.97 11.65 16.98
C LEU A 53 9.75 12.54 16.68
N GLY A 54 8.53 12.10 17.00
CA GLY A 54 7.30 12.85 16.79
C GLY A 54 6.76 12.77 15.36
N VAL A 55 7.26 11.81 14.55
CA VAL A 55 6.75 11.58 13.20
C VAL A 55 5.42 10.84 13.27
N ARG A 56 4.40 11.37 12.59
CA ARG A 56 3.09 10.71 12.45
C ARG A 56 3.17 9.67 11.33
N ILE A 57 3.12 8.39 11.69
CA ILE A 57 3.36 7.26 10.79
C ILE A 57 2.09 6.45 10.59
N LEU A 58 1.82 6.10 9.35
CA LEU A 58 0.79 5.14 8.94
C LEU A 58 1.44 4.06 8.07
N VAL A 59 1.09 2.82 8.30
CA VAL A 59 1.56 1.67 7.51
C VAL A 59 0.40 1.09 6.72
N VAL A 60 0.59 0.92 5.40
CA VAL A 60 -0.29 0.10 4.57
C VAL A 60 0.49 -1.14 4.16
N HIS A 61 -0.06 -2.33 4.30
CA HIS A 61 0.64 -3.56 3.95
C HIS A 61 -0.10 -4.37 2.88
N GLY A 62 0.65 -5.16 2.14
CA GLY A 62 0.12 -6.24 1.31
C GLY A 62 0.29 -7.60 2.00
N GLY A 63 0.29 -8.67 1.22
CA GLY A 63 0.45 -10.04 1.71
C GLY A 63 0.19 -11.08 0.61
N GLY A 64 0.55 -10.75 -0.64
CA GLY A 64 0.35 -11.64 -1.78
C GLY A 64 0.88 -13.06 -1.58
N PRO A 65 2.13 -13.25 -1.11
CA PRO A 65 2.69 -14.57 -0.82
C PRO A 65 1.89 -15.34 0.24
N GLN A 66 1.47 -14.66 1.31
CA GLN A 66 0.69 -15.27 2.39
C GLN A 66 -0.72 -15.68 1.91
N ILE A 67 -1.35 -14.84 1.07
CA ILE A 67 -2.63 -15.16 0.43
C ILE A 67 -2.45 -16.40 -0.47
N ASN A 68 -1.41 -16.43 -1.34
CA ASN A 68 -1.15 -17.58 -2.21
C ASN A 68 -0.98 -18.86 -1.41
N ALA A 69 -0.17 -18.84 -0.36
CA ALA A 69 0.07 -19.99 0.50
C ALA A 69 -1.22 -20.48 1.19
N MET A 70 -2.13 -19.58 1.55
CA MET A 70 -3.41 -19.97 2.14
C MET A 70 -4.39 -20.51 1.10
N LEU A 71 -4.50 -19.87 -0.07
CA LEU A 71 -5.34 -20.34 -1.18
C LEU A 71 -4.96 -21.76 -1.60
N GLU A 72 -3.65 -22.03 -1.70
CA GLU A 72 -3.13 -23.38 -1.98
C GLU A 72 -3.56 -24.38 -0.91
N LYS A 73 -3.47 -24.02 0.38
CA LYS A 73 -3.88 -24.90 1.49
C LYS A 73 -5.37 -25.22 1.50
N VAL A 74 -6.21 -24.26 1.10
CA VAL A 74 -7.67 -24.47 1.06
C VAL A 74 -8.17 -24.96 -0.30
N GLY A 75 -7.28 -25.11 -1.30
CA GLY A 75 -7.61 -25.64 -2.62
C GLY A 75 -8.40 -24.66 -3.50
N VAL A 76 -8.25 -23.34 -3.28
CA VAL A 76 -8.90 -22.29 -4.08
C VAL A 76 -7.92 -21.77 -5.12
N GLU A 77 -8.31 -21.84 -6.39
CA GLU A 77 -7.51 -21.32 -7.49
C GLU A 77 -7.58 -19.79 -7.56
N SER A 78 -6.48 -19.17 -7.95
CA SER A 78 -6.38 -17.72 -8.12
C SER A 78 -5.51 -17.38 -9.32
N ARG A 79 -5.93 -16.37 -10.08
CA ARG A 79 -5.19 -15.85 -11.22
C ARG A 79 -4.92 -14.35 -11.07
N PHE A 80 -3.93 -13.86 -11.82
CA PHE A 80 -3.61 -12.45 -11.90
C PHE A 80 -3.90 -11.93 -13.31
N GLU A 81 -4.42 -10.70 -13.38
CA GLU A 81 -4.68 -9.99 -14.62
C GLU A 81 -4.27 -8.52 -14.45
N GLY A 82 -3.44 -8.01 -15.34
CA GLY A 82 -2.89 -6.65 -15.24
C GLY A 82 -2.15 -6.34 -13.92
N GLY A 83 -1.56 -7.35 -13.28
CA GLY A 83 -0.89 -7.21 -11.98
C GLY A 83 -1.83 -7.20 -10.77
N MET A 84 -3.14 -7.37 -10.98
CA MET A 84 -4.15 -7.49 -9.93
C MET A 84 -4.64 -8.94 -9.82
N ARG A 85 -4.95 -9.35 -8.59
CA ARG A 85 -5.52 -10.67 -8.34
C ARG A 85 -7.00 -10.66 -8.71
N VAL A 86 -7.41 -11.45 -9.69
CA VAL A 86 -8.84 -11.71 -9.93
C VAL A 86 -9.41 -12.38 -8.70
N SER A 87 -10.44 -11.79 -8.11
CA SER A 87 -10.90 -12.16 -6.77
C SER A 87 -12.35 -12.62 -6.83
N SER A 88 -12.58 -13.96 -6.80
CA SER A 88 -13.91 -14.52 -6.49
C SER A 88 -14.26 -14.25 -5.01
N GLU A 89 -15.46 -14.55 -4.59
CA GLU A 89 -15.89 -14.41 -3.20
C GLU A 89 -14.99 -15.20 -2.26
N GLU A 90 -14.69 -16.46 -2.58
CA GLU A 90 -13.80 -17.31 -1.77
C GLU A 90 -12.37 -16.74 -1.71
N VAL A 91 -11.89 -16.14 -2.79
CA VAL A 91 -10.56 -15.51 -2.83
C VAL A 91 -10.53 -14.28 -1.94
N VAL A 92 -11.60 -13.47 -1.91
CA VAL A 92 -11.68 -12.29 -1.02
C VAL A 92 -11.77 -12.71 0.44
N ASP A 93 -12.57 -13.71 0.76
CA ASP A 93 -12.68 -14.24 2.13
C ASP A 93 -11.31 -14.70 2.65
N VAL A 94 -10.57 -15.46 1.84
CA VAL A 94 -9.21 -15.88 2.20
C VAL A 94 -8.27 -14.68 2.31
N ALA A 95 -8.35 -13.71 1.39
CA ALA A 95 -7.53 -12.51 1.44
C ALA A 95 -7.82 -11.68 2.70
N GLU A 96 -9.08 -11.50 3.07
CA GLU A 96 -9.48 -10.79 4.28
C GLU A 96 -8.95 -11.50 5.53
N MET A 97 -9.16 -12.82 5.68
CA MET A 97 -8.64 -13.60 6.81
C MET A 97 -7.12 -13.47 6.94
N VAL A 98 -6.39 -13.58 5.84
CA VAL A 98 -4.92 -13.51 5.83
C VAL A 98 -4.42 -12.11 6.11
N LEU A 99 -4.94 -11.12 5.40
CA LEU A 99 -4.46 -9.74 5.52
C LEU A 99 -4.87 -9.12 6.86
N CYS A 100 -6.15 -9.19 7.23
CA CYS A 100 -6.65 -8.52 8.44
C CYS A 100 -6.34 -9.30 9.71
N GLY A 101 -6.40 -10.63 9.65
CA GLY A 101 -6.19 -11.51 10.81
C GLY A 101 -4.73 -11.83 11.09
N SER A 102 -3.96 -12.23 10.06
CA SER A 102 -2.59 -12.70 10.24
C SER A 102 -1.57 -11.57 10.05
N VAL A 103 -1.41 -11.08 8.82
CA VAL A 103 -0.34 -10.13 8.46
C VAL A 103 -0.46 -8.81 9.22
N ASN A 104 -1.65 -8.25 9.27
CA ASN A 104 -1.93 -6.99 9.95
C ASN A 104 -1.58 -7.05 11.45
N LYS A 105 -2.03 -8.11 12.12
CA LYS A 105 -1.80 -8.27 13.57
C LYS A 105 -0.34 -8.59 13.88
N GLU A 106 0.33 -9.31 13.00
CA GLU A 106 1.76 -9.57 13.14
C GLU A 106 2.58 -8.27 13.07
N ILE A 107 2.30 -7.38 12.10
CA ILE A 107 2.99 -6.09 11.99
C ILE A 107 2.71 -5.22 13.20
N SER A 108 1.44 -4.99 13.53
CA SER A 108 1.07 -4.11 14.64
C SER A 108 1.61 -4.60 15.98
N SER A 109 1.57 -5.92 16.24
CA SER A 109 2.12 -6.49 17.47
C SER A 109 3.65 -6.40 17.52
N THR A 110 4.34 -6.55 16.39
CA THR A 110 5.80 -6.40 16.32
C THR A 110 6.24 -4.96 16.60
N ILE A 111 5.53 -3.95 16.06
CA ILE A 111 5.76 -2.53 16.41
C ILE A 111 5.57 -2.31 17.92
N CYS A 112 4.48 -2.85 18.51
CA CYS A 112 4.23 -2.74 19.95
C CYS A 112 5.31 -3.44 20.79
N SER A 113 5.76 -4.62 20.36
CA SER A 113 6.85 -5.36 21.03
C SER A 113 8.19 -4.64 20.97
N ALA A 114 8.42 -3.83 19.93
CA ALA A 114 9.59 -2.96 19.80
C ALA A 114 9.48 -1.66 20.64
N GLY A 115 8.39 -1.46 21.38
CA GLY A 115 8.17 -0.29 22.24
C GLY A 115 7.38 0.85 21.58
N GLY A 116 6.86 0.66 20.38
CA GLY A 116 5.99 1.63 19.71
C GLY A 116 4.51 1.47 20.09
N ARG A 117 3.69 2.34 19.53
CA ARG A 117 2.23 2.28 19.67
C ARG A 117 1.63 2.06 18.28
N ALA A 118 0.97 0.94 18.05
CA ALA A 118 0.33 0.62 16.77
C ALA A 118 -1.01 -0.07 16.97
N ILE A 119 -1.90 0.11 16.01
CA ILE A 119 -3.17 -0.59 15.92
C ILE A 119 -3.38 -1.10 14.51
N GLY A 120 -3.80 -2.34 14.37
CA GLY A 120 -4.13 -2.93 13.08
C GLY A 120 -5.59 -2.70 12.73
N LEU A 121 -5.81 -2.19 11.53
CA LEU A 121 -7.12 -1.88 10.94
C LEU A 121 -7.24 -2.55 9.57
N SER A 122 -8.46 -2.80 9.16
CA SER A 122 -8.82 -3.05 7.75
C SER A 122 -9.41 -1.78 7.12
N GLY A 123 -9.43 -1.73 5.80
CA GLY A 123 -10.15 -0.66 5.10
C GLY A 123 -11.67 -0.71 5.31
N ARG A 124 -12.22 -1.77 5.93
CA ARG A 124 -13.63 -1.88 6.29
C ARG A 124 -13.96 -1.21 7.61
N ASP A 125 -12.96 -1.09 8.52
CA ASP A 125 -13.17 -0.47 9.83
C ASP A 125 -13.53 1.01 9.64
N ASP A 126 -14.64 1.43 10.24
CA ASP A 126 -15.20 2.78 10.10
C ASP A 126 -15.36 3.23 8.63
N SER A 127 -15.65 2.29 7.72
CA SER A 127 -15.70 2.53 6.27
C SER A 127 -14.48 3.31 5.75
N LEU A 128 -13.31 2.95 6.23
CA LEU A 128 -12.04 3.64 5.94
C LEU A 128 -11.72 3.68 4.45
N LEU A 129 -11.90 2.56 3.72
CA LEU A 129 -11.74 2.48 2.28
C LEU A 129 -13.09 2.13 1.65
N GLN A 130 -13.76 3.11 1.09
CA GLN A 130 -15.00 2.91 0.34
C GLN A 130 -14.67 2.63 -1.11
N CYS A 131 -15.18 1.53 -1.63
CA CYS A 131 -14.80 0.97 -2.92
C CYS A 131 -15.99 0.79 -3.84
N VAL A 132 -15.74 0.93 -5.14
CA VAL A 132 -16.57 0.43 -6.22
C VAL A 132 -15.88 -0.74 -6.89
N LYS A 133 -16.65 -1.57 -7.57
CA LYS A 133 -16.13 -2.71 -8.32
C LYS A 133 -15.20 -2.25 -9.43
N LYS A 134 -13.99 -2.81 -9.48
CA LYS A 134 -13.03 -2.47 -10.53
C LYS A 134 -13.32 -3.22 -11.80
N ILE A 135 -13.37 -2.48 -12.90
CA ILE A 135 -13.46 -2.98 -14.27
C ILE A 135 -12.09 -2.80 -14.92
N ASP A 136 -11.61 -3.76 -15.67
CA ASP A 136 -10.34 -3.65 -16.39
C ASP A 136 -10.44 -2.74 -17.62
N LYS A 137 -9.32 -2.56 -18.35
CA LYS A 137 -9.25 -1.71 -19.55
C LYS A 137 -10.13 -2.20 -20.70
N ASP A 138 -10.41 -3.49 -20.74
CA ASP A 138 -11.17 -4.16 -21.80
C ASP A 138 -12.64 -4.35 -21.41
N GLY A 139 -13.05 -3.83 -20.25
CA GLY A 139 -14.42 -3.89 -19.73
C GLY A 139 -14.75 -5.18 -18.98
N TYR A 140 -13.77 -6.03 -18.66
CA TYR A 140 -13.98 -7.25 -17.88
C TYR A 140 -14.01 -6.98 -16.37
N GLU A 141 -14.94 -7.63 -15.70
CA GLU A 141 -15.01 -7.63 -14.24
C GLU A 141 -13.89 -8.49 -13.63
N LEU A 142 -13.15 -7.93 -12.69
CA LEU A 142 -12.11 -8.64 -11.94
C LEU A 142 -12.66 -9.36 -10.68
N GLY A 143 -13.98 -9.52 -10.60
CA GLY A 143 -14.67 -10.04 -9.43
C GLY A 143 -14.74 -8.97 -8.32
N PHE A 144 -14.43 -9.38 -7.09
CA PHE A 144 -14.42 -8.48 -5.92
C PHE A 144 -13.09 -7.73 -5.74
N VAL A 145 -12.57 -7.19 -6.84
CA VAL A 145 -11.46 -6.25 -6.83
C VAL A 145 -12.03 -4.84 -6.70
N GLY A 146 -11.56 -4.12 -5.68
CA GLY A 146 -12.04 -2.76 -5.38
C GLY A 146 -11.19 -1.68 -6.02
N GLU A 147 -11.86 -0.66 -6.54
CA GLU A 147 -11.28 0.65 -6.80
C GLU A 147 -11.72 1.60 -5.70
N VAL A 148 -10.75 2.26 -5.05
CA VAL A 148 -11.05 3.15 -3.91
C VAL A 148 -11.71 4.43 -4.42
N GLU A 149 -12.96 4.63 -4.08
CA GLU A 149 -13.74 5.83 -4.41
C GLU A 149 -13.48 6.96 -3.41
N SER A 150 -13.49 6.63 -2.11
CA SER A 150 -13.22 7.59 -1.04
C SER A 150 -12.51 6.96 0.14
N VAL A 151 -11.87 7.79 0.96
CA VAL A 151 -11.18 7.39 2.20
C VAL A 151 -11.72 8.20 3.36
N ASN A 152 -12.23 7.53 4.39
CA ASN A 152 -12.59 8.17 5.65
C ASN A 152 -11.32 8.42 6.48
N THR A 153 -10.82 9.65 6.43
CA THR A 153 -9.57 10.00 7.10
C THR A 153 -9.72 10.36 8.58
N GLN A 154 -10.95 10.48 9.10
CA GLN A 154 -11.18 10.95 10.47
C GLN A 154 -10.54 9.98 11.48
N LEU A 155 -10.84 8.68 11.38
CA LEU A 155 -10.25 7.65 12.25
C LEU A 155 -8.72 7.67 12.21
N LEU A 156 -8.14 7.81 11.01
CA LEU A 156 -6.68 7.85 10.85
C LEU A 156 -6.07 9.08 11.52
N ASN A 157 -6.68 10.25 11.35
CA ASN A 157 -6.21 11.48 11.99
C ASN A 157 -6.28 11.37 13.51
N ASP A 158 -7.38 10.87 14.07
CA ASP A 158 -7.56 10.71 15.52
C ASP A 158 -6.48 9.80 16.10
N LEU A 159 -6.20 8.66 15.46
CA LEU A 159 -5.14 7.74 15.89
C LEU A 159 -3.75 8.38 15.80
N LEU A 160 -3.46 9.04 14.70
CA LEU A 160 -2.18 9.72 14.47
C LEU A 160 -1.96 10.85 15.48
N ASP A 161 -2.99 11.61 15.84
CA ASP A 161 -2.95 12.67 16.85
C ASP A 161 -2.73 12.11 18.27
N MET A 162 -3.18 10.89 18.52
CA MET A 162 -2.88 10.15 19.75
C MET A 162 -1.47 9.51 19.76
N GLY A 163 -0.67 9.69 18.71
CA GLY A 163 0.64 9.07 18.54
C GLY A 163 0.58 7.56 18.32
N ILE A 164 -0.53 7.05 17.78
CA ILE A 164 -0.71 5.63 17.43
C ILE A 164 -0.46 5.47 15.93
N CYS A 165 0.35 4.49 15.53
CA CYS A 165 0.57 4.12 14.14
C CYS A 165 -0.59 3.23 13.65
N PRO A 166 -1.46 3.70 12.74
CA PRO A 166 -2.41 2.82 12.08
C PRO A 166 -1.67 1.88 11.13
N VAL A 167 -1.96 0.59 11.22
CA VAL A 167 -1.48 -0.44 10.28
C VAL A 167 -2.69 -0.91 9.49
N VAL A 168 -2.79 -0.54 8.22
CA VAL A 168 -3.99 -0.73 7.41
C VAL A 168 -3.80 -1.88 6.42
N SER A 169 -4.71 -2.86 6.46
CA SER A 169 -4.83 -3.88 5.42
C SER A 169 -5.76 -3.38 4.30
N PRO A 170 -5.44 -3.66 3.02
CA PRO A 170 -6.15 -3.10 1.89
C PRO A 170 -7.37 -3.96 1.50
N ILE A 171 -8.25 -4.21 2.46
CA ILE A 171 -9.58 -4.77 2.24
C ILE A 171 -10.57 -3.63 2.48
N GLY A 172 -11.27 -3.20 1.43
CA GLY A 172 -12.25 -2.13 1.52
C GLY A 172 -13.68 -2.64 1.64
N THR A 173 -14.61 -1.74 1.84
CA THR A 173 -16.06 -1.99 1.84
C THR A 173 -16.70 -1.35 0.62
N GLY A 174 -17.75 -1.94 0.09
CA GLY A 174 -18.54 -1.33 -0.98
C GLY A 174 -19.27 -0.07 -0.52
N ILE A 175 -19.92 0.61 -1.45
CA ILE A 175 -20.79 1.78 -1.20
C ILE A 175 -22.25 1.41 -1.47
N ASP A 176 -23.15 2.26 -1.06
CA ASP A 176 -24.61 2.15 -1.29
C ASP A 176 -25.18 0.77 -0.89
N ASP A 177 -25.68 0.01 -1.82
CA ASP A 177 -26.28 -1.32 -1.58
C ASP A 177 -25.22 -2.41 -1.36
N GLU A 178 -23.92 -2.12 -1.57
CA GLU A 178 -22.80 -3.05 -1.42
C GLU A 178 -21.98 -2.82 -0.13
N LYS A 179 -22.51 -2.11 0.85
CA LYS A 179 -21.79 -1.75 2.11
C LYS A 179 -21.26 -2.92 2.91
N ASP A 180 -21.88 -4.08 2.79
CA ASP A 180 -21.46 -5.31 3.48
C ASP A 180 -20.46 -6.14 2.66
N ILE A 181 -20.22 -5.76 1.40
CA ILE A 181 -19.33 -6.50 0.49
C ILE A 181 -17.88 -6.08 0.73
N ALA A 182 -17.02 -7.08 0.92
CA ALA A 182 -15.59 -6.90 1.01
C ALA A 182 -14.96 -6.81 -0.39
N TYR A 183 -14.06 -5.86 -0.58
CA TYR A 183 -13.28 -5.69 -1.80
C TYR A 183 -11.79 -5.82 -1.53
N ASN A 184 -11.13 -6.69 -2.31
CA ASN A 184 -9.67 -6.79 -2.31
C ASN A 184 -9.07 -5.62 -3.12
N VAL A 185 -8.33 -4.76 -2.46
CA VAL A 185 -7.72 -3.57 -3.06
C VAL A 185 -6.22 -3.80 -3.24
N ASN A 186 -5.67 -3.34 -4.35
CA ASN A 186 -4.21 -3.29 -4.50
C ASN A 186 -3.62 -2.36 -3.44
N ALA A 187 -2.67 -2.87 -2.67
CA ALA A 187 -2.11 -2.15 -1.53
C ALA A 187 -1.32 -0.89 -1.93
N ASP A 188 -0.73 -0.83 -3.13
CA ASP A 188 -0.09 0.39 -3.65
C ASP A 188 -1.14 1.47 -3.91
N VAL A 189 -2.25 1.07 -4.53
CA VAL A 189 -3.39 1.96 -4.80
C VAL A 189 -4.01 2.46 -3.49
N ALA A 190 -4.29 1.56 -2.54
CA ALA A 190 -4.83 1.94 -1.23
C ALA A 190 -3.93 2.95 -0.51
N ALA A 191 -2.61 2.69 -0.47
CA ALA A 191 -1.66 3.59 0.17
C ALA A 191 -1.62 4.97 -0.46
N GLY A 192 -1.66 5.05 -1.79
CA GLY A 192 -1.69 6.32 -2.48
C GLY A 192 -2.97 7.11 -2.26
N ARG A 193 -4.12 6.43 -2.27
CA ARG A 193 -5.41 7.08 -1.98
C ARG A 193 -5.46 7.61 -0.55
N ILE A 194 -5.07 6.78 0.44
CA ILE A 194 -4.95 7.22 1.84
C ILE A 194 -4.01 8.43 1.96
N ALA A 195 -2.85 8.36 1.33
CA ALA A 195 -1.87 9.44 1.38
C ALA A 195 -2.39 10.74 0.77
N GLY A 196 -3.10 10.65 -0.35
CA GLY A 196 -3.72 11.79 -1.02
C GLY A 196 -4.75 12.48 -0.13
N GLU A 197 -5.70 11.74 0.41
CA GLU A 197 -6.76 12.28 1.25
C GLU A 197 -6.24 12.82 2.60
N LEU A 198 -5.24 12.16 3.18
CA LEU A 198 -4.54 12.66 4.37
C LEU A 198 -3.58 13.83 4.07
N ARG A 199 -3.39 14.21 2.80
CA ARG A 199 -2.39 15.21 2.37
C ARG A 199 -1.01 14.90 2.94
N ALA A 200 -0.60 13.65 2.81
CA ALA A 200 0.65 13.17 3.35
C ALA A 200 1.85 13.93 2.79
N ALA A 201 2.81 14.28 3.64
CA ALA A 201 4.04 14.93 3.20
C ALA A 201 4.88 14.01 2.30
N ARG A 202 4.84 12.69 2.54
CA ARG A 202 5.60 11.69 1.77
C ARG A 202 4.91 10.33 1.77
N VAL A 203 5.08 9.62 0.66
CA VAL A 203 4.78 8.20 0.53
C VAL A 203 6.08 7.47 0.23
N LEU A 204 6.44 6.45 1.00
CA LEU A 204 7.58 5.60 0.73
C LEU A 204 7.10 4.22 0.30
N PHE A 205 7.48 3.81 -0.91
CA PHE A 205 7.29 2.46 -1.40
C PHE A 205 8.56 1.68 -1.14
N LEU A 206 8.49 0.72 -0.24
CA LEU A 206 9.61 -0.15 0.08
C LEU A 206 9.51 -1.39 -0.83
N THR A 207 10.48 -1.59 -1.71
CA THR A 207 10.46 -2.61 -2.76
C THR A 207 11.83 -3.26 -2.89
N ASP A 208 11.88 -4.46 -3.48
CA ASP A 208 13.08 -5.26 -3.75
C ASP A 208 13.96 -4.71 -4.89
N ILE A 209 13.46 -3.72 -5.61
CA ILE A 209 14.21 -3.09 -6.70
C ILE A 209 14.68 -1.69 -6.30
N ALA A 210 15.77 -1.24 -6.93
CA ALA A 210 16.42 0.03 -6.58
C ALA A 210 15.56 1.28 -6.83
N GLY A 211 14.47 1.16 -7.57
CA GLY A 211 13.56 2.24 -7.93
C GLY A 211 13.08 2.11 -9.38
N VAL A 212 12.69 3.21 -10.00
CA VAL A 212 12.33 3.21 -11.43
C VAL A 212 13.62 3.18 -12.25
N LEU A 213 13.73 2.21 -13.15
CA LEU A 213 14.88 2.03 -14.02
C LEU A 213 14.50 2.43 -15.47
N ASP A 214 15.46 2.98 -16.21
CA ASP A 214 15.32 3.17 -17.66
C ASP A 214 15.53 1.86 -18.43
N LYS A 215 15.46 1.93 -19.77
CA LYS A 215 15.66 0.76 -20.65
C LYS A 215 17.07 0.16 -20.56
N GLU A 216 18.04 0.93 -20.13
CA GLU A 216 19.43 0.52 -19.87
C GLU A 216 19.66 0.03 -18.43
N MET A 217 18.59 -0.17 -17.64
CA MET A 217 18.63 -0.59 -16.23
C MET A 217 19.33 0.41 -15.29
N LYS A 218 19.38 1.68 -15.67
CA LYS A 218 19.91 2.77 -14.85
C LYS A 218 18.81 3.38 -14.00
N LEU A 219 19.10 3.64 -12.74
CA LEU A 219 18.17 4.25 -11.79
C LEU A 219 17.84 5.70 -12.19
N LEU A 220 16.56 5.98 -12.32
CA LEU A 220 16.02 7.32 -12.51
C LEU A 220 15.74 7.93 -11.13
N SER A 221 16.63 8.80 -10.66
CA SER A 221 16.60 9.34 -9.30
C SER A 221 15.49 10.37 -9.05
N THR A 222 14.98 10.98 -10.09
CA THR A 222 13.92 12.01 -10.01
C THR A 222 13.07 11.97 -11.28
N LEU A 223 11.76 11.93 -11.12
CA LEU A 223 10.80 11.93 -12.21
C LEU A 223 9.69 12.96 -11.93
N SER A 224 9.23 13.67 -12.93
CA SER A 224 7.99 14.42 -12.88
C SER A 224 6.79 13.51 -13.17
N CYS A 225 5.56 14.00 -12.99
CA CYS A 225 4.36 13.25 -13.37
C CYS A 225 4.33 13.03 -14.91
N ASP A 226 4.70 14.04 -15.68
CA ASP A 226 4.75 13.96 -17.13
C ASP A 226 5.81 12.96 -17.62
N ASP A 227 6.97 12.86 -16.92
CA ASP A 227 7.97 11.82 -17.18
C ASP A 227 7.41 10.41 -16.95
N VAL A 228 6.66 10.21 -15.85
CA VAL A 228 6.05 8.92 -15.54
C VAL A 228 5.04 8.51 -16.60
N GLU A 229 4.17 9.42 -17.05
CA GLU A 229 3.20 9.15 -18.10
C GLU A 229 3.91 8.74 -19.40
N SER A 230 4.94 9.48 -19.81
CA SER A 230 5.75 9.16 -20.99
C SER A 230 6.45 7.80 -20.89
N LEU A 231 6.98 7.45 -19.68
CA LEU A 231 7.66 6.17 -19.43
C LEU A 231 6.68 4.97 -19.36
N ILE A 232 5.40 5.21 -19.06
CA ILE A 232 4.36 4.20 -19.16
C ILE A 232 3.94 4.02 -20.63
N GLU A 233 3.77 5.11 -21.38
CA GLU A 233 3.38 5.07 -22.79
C GLU A 233 4.45 4.38 -23.65
N ASP A 234 5.72 4.59 -23.37
CA ASP A 234 6.84 3.97 -24.11
C ASP A 234 7.25 2.57 -23.57
N GLU A 235 6.44 2.01 -22.65
CA GLU A 235 6.63 0.69 -22.03
C GLU A 235 7.94 0.54 -21.22
N THR A 236 8.60 1.62 -20.83
CA THR A 236 9.73 1.56 -19.89
C THR A 236 9.25 1.17 -18.48
N ILE A 237 8.10 1.71 -18.06
CA ILE A 237 7.44 1.32 -16.81
C ILE A 237 6.31 0.35 -17.12
N THR A 238 6.41 -0.89 -16.64
CA THR A 238 5.45 -1.96 -16.91
C THR A 238 5.05 -2.73 -15.64
N GLY A 239 4.00 -3.57 -15.75
CA GLY A 239 3.60 -4.54 -14.75
C GLY A 239 3.34 -3.94 -13.37
N GLY A 240 3.92 -4.55 -12.33
CA GLY A 240 3.75 -4.15 -10.93
C GLY A 240 4.33 -2.78 -10.56
N MET A 241 5.13 -2.14 -11.44
CA MET A 241 5.61 -0.79 -11.22
C MET A 241 4.53 0.25 -11.55
N ILE A 242 3.65 -0.01 -12.53
CA ILE A 242 2.58 0.90 -12.92
C ILE A 242 1.72 1.33 -11.71
N PRO A 243 1.15 0.44 -10.87
CA PRO A 243 0.40 0.86 -9.70
C PRO A 243 1.20 1.74 -8.74
N LYS A 244 2.50 1.48 -8.57
CA LYS A 244 3.37 2.25 -7.66
C LYS A 244 3.58 3.69 -8.10
N VAL A 245 3.70 3.93 -9.40
CA VAL A 245 3.93 5.27 -9.95
C VAL A 245 2.64 5.99 -10.31
N SER A 246 1.59 5.27 -10.77
CA SER A 246 0.29 5.85 -11.17
C SER A 246 -0.51 6.42 -9.99
N VAL A 247 -0.31 5.92 -8.79
CA VAL A 247 -0.87 6.49 -7.55
C VAL A 247 -0.60 8.00 -7.44
N ARG A 248 0.43 8.47 -8.08
CA ARG A 248 0.85 9.86 -8.12
C ARG A 248 0.15 10.74 -9.11
N VAL A 249 -0.21 10.20 -10.28
CA VAL A 249 -0.92 10.96 -11.31
C VAL A 249 -2.26 11.45 -10.74
N VAL A 250 -2.94 10.62 -9.95
CA VAL A 250 -4.18 11.01 -9.25
C VAL A 250 -3.93 12.13 -8.21
N TRP A 251 -2.74 12.19 -7.63
CA TRP A 251 -2.39 13.16 -6.58
C TRP A 251 -1.83 14.48 -7.13
N CYS A 252 -1.13 14.43 -8.27
CA CYS A 252 -0.48 15.60 -8.91
C CYS A 252 -1.44 16.51 -9.71
N VAL A 253 -2.64 16.07 -10.04
CA VAL A 253 -3.63 16.87 -10.80
C VAL A 253 -4.03 18.17 -10.06
N GLY A 254 -3.74 18.28 -8.75
CA GLY A 254 -3.96 19.50 -7.97
C GLY A 254 -2.71 20.33 -7.65
N LEU A 255 -1.51 19.78 -7.75
CA LEU A 255 -0.27 20.44 -7.28
C LEU A 255 0.94 19.97 -8.12
N ARG A 256 1.66 20.89 -8.77
CA ARG A 256 2.88 20.57 -9.54
C ARG A 256 4.03 20.18 -8.63
N TYR A 257 4.41 18.90 -8.58
CA TYR A 257 5.54 18.41 -7.78
C TYR A 257 6.47 17.47 -8.56
N HIS A 258 7.76 17.45 -8.20
CA HIS A 258 8.77 16.55 -8.73
C HIS A 258 8.96 15.33 -7.83
N MET A 259 9.28 14.17 -8.43
CA MET A 259 9.66 12.94 -7.75
C MET A 259 11.16 12.89 -7.46
N ASN A 260 11.55 12.51 -6.23
CA ASN A 260 12.84 11.89 -5.97
C ASN A 260 12.61 10.38 -5.87
N VAL A 261 13.25 9.58 -6.70
CA VAL A 261 13.17 8.12 -6.80
C VAL A 261 14.35 7.51 -6.08
#